data_4b6c8abce5fe37f8cedc67ad5ee947fa
#
_entry.id   4b6c8abce5fe37f8cedc67ad5ee947fa
#
_cell.length_a   1.000
_cell.length_b   1.000
_cell.length_c   1.000
_cell.angle_alpha   90.00
_cell.angle_beta   90.00
_cell.angle_gamma   90.00
#
_symmetry.space_group_name_H-M   'P 1'
#
loop_
_entity.id
_entity.type
_entity.pdbx_description
1 polymer ?
#
loop_
_entity_poly.entity_id
_entity_poly.type
_entity_poly.pdbx_seq_one_letter_code
_entity_poly.pdbx_strand_id
1 'polypeptide(L)'
;MSGNQRRFQFTITLKILLLVLSLAMLLASFGGYAMYVINSIGLKTERLNKIESVLETQINSMNSSLIKSSAFVTRSTLELGLAGSDQGTNFDAIEEGQKKFDASIQKADKFSKDAYNDLQKAKTTVQDIVKQAESSKYRTKTIQQRLNELVEPPISAEAIKIYKKIVTALDAIEGNYRDIKRAQERIKKAVLTYNDFVTSTQLSPYSNLYKKSLGELKEKILKAN
;
A
#
# COMPACT_ATOMS: atom_id res chain seq x y z
N MET A 1 56.64 -19.38 -61.08
CA MET A 1 56.69 -18.95 -59.69
C MET A 1 55.79 -19.89 -58.90
N SER A 2 56.39 -20.87 -58.23
CA SER A 2 55.67 -21.92 -57.47
C SER A 2 55.53 -21.45 -56.04
N GLY A 3 54.31 -21.09 -55.67
CA GLY A 3 53.98 -20.69 -54.33
C GLY A 3 53.88 -21.89 -53.37
N ASN A 4 54.88 -21.99 -52.54
CA ASN A 4 55.01 -23.03 -51.50
C ASN A 4 53.92 -22.86 -50.45
N GLN A 5 52.78 -23.46 -50.65
CA GLN A 5 51.77 -23.60 -49.60
C GLN A 5 52.26 -24.57 -48.53
N ARG A 6 52.87 -24.04 -47.48
CA ARG A 6 53.20 -24.81 -46.28
C ARG A 6 51.87 -25.20 -45.63
N ARG A 7 51.39 -26.42 -45.93
CA ARG A 7 50.27 -27.04 -45.19
C ARG A 7 50.80 -27.31 -43.78
N PHE A 8 50.29 -26.54 -42.83
CA PHE A 8 50.49 -26.83 -41.39
C PHE A 8 49.84 -28.18 -41.08
N GLN A 9 50.66 -29.24 -41.10
CA GLN A 9 50.23 -30.56 -40.63
C GLN A 9 50.31 -30.56 -39.12
N PHE A 10 49.18 -30.28 -38.52
CA PHE A 10 49.05 -30.45 -37.06
C PHE A 10 49.18 -31.92 -36.71
N THR A 11 50.15 -32.25 -35.85
CA THR A 11 50.29 -33.57 -35.24
C THR A 11 48.99 -33.94 -34.52
N ILE A 12 48.61 -35.22 -34.50
CA ILE A 12 47.39 -35.74 -33.86
C ILE A 12 47.27 -35.22 -32.42
N THR A 13 48.40 -35.20 -31.69
CA THR A 13 48.48 -34.67 -30.33
C THR A 13 48.08 -33.20 -30.24
N LEU A 14 48.49 -32.35 -31.18
CA LEU A 14 48.12 -30.94 -31.20
C LEU A 14 46.64 -30.74 -31.52
N LYS A 15 46.05 -31.58 -32.38
CA LYS A 15 44.61 -31.55 -32.68
C LYS A 15 43.79 -31.92 -31.47
N ILE A 16 44.21 -32.93 -30.72
CA ILE A 16 43.54 -33.35 -29.48
C ILE A 16 43.65 -32.25 -28.41
N LEU A 17 44.85 -31.64 -28.27
CA LEU A 17 45.04 -30.54 -27.32
C LEU A 17 44.16 -29.33 -27.64
N LEU A 18 44.05 -28.93 -28.91
CA LEU A 18 43.18 -27.84 -29.36
C LEU A 18 41.69 -28.15 -29.10
N LEU A 19 41.29 -29.40 -29.30
CA LEU A 19 39.93 -29.84 -29.06
C LEU A 19 39.58 -29.80 -27.56
N VAL A 20 40.46 -30.26 -26.68
CA VAL A 20 40.31 -30.19 -25.24
C VAL A 20 40.29 -28.73 -24.77
N LEU A 21 41.18 -27.88 -25.31
CA LEU A 21 41.24 -26.46 -24.95
C LEU A 21 39.96 -25.73 -25.38
N SER A 22 39.43 -26.02 -26.59
CA SER A 22 38.18 -25.43 -27.07
C SER A 22 36.99 -25.86 -26.24
N LEU A 23 36.94 -27.13 -25.83
CA LEU A 23 35.90 -27.64 -24.95
C LEU A 23 35.96 -27.00 -23.55
N ALA A 24 37.18 -26.84 -23.00
CA ALA A 24 37.39 -26.18 -21.74
C ALA A 24 36.96 -24.69 -21.77
N MET A 25 37.28 -23.97 -22.87
CA MET A 25 36.78 -22.58 -23.06
C MET A 25 35.29 -22.50 -23.20
N LEU A 26 34.65 -23.44 -23.91
CA LEU A 26 33.19 -23.51 -23.99
C LEU A 26 32.55 -23.74 -22.60
N LEU A 27 33.05 -24.70 -21.85
CA LEU A 27 32.58 -24.99 -20.48
C LEU A 27 32.75 -23.79 -19.55
N ALA A 28 33.90 -23.11 -19.60
CA ALA A 28 34.17 -21.91 -18.82
C ALA A 28 33.23 -20.76 -19.21
N SER A 29 32.94 -20.58 -20.50
CA SER A 29 32.00 -19.57 -21.01
C SER A 29 30.57 -19.87 -20.56
N PHE A 30 30.13 -21.13 -20.66
CA PHE A 30 28.80 -21.53 -20.17
C PHE A 30 28.69 -21.40 -18.65
N GLY A 31 29.70 -21.82 -17.90
CA GLY A 31 29.71 -21.68 -16.44
C GLY A 31 29.71 -20.22 -16.01
N GLY A 32 30.52 -19.37 -16.65
CA GLY A 32 30.52 -17.93 -16.40
C GLY A 32 29.18 -17.26 -16.72
N TYR A 33 28.56 -17.62 -17.85
CA TYR A 33 27.26 -17.11 -18.24
C TYR A 33 26.16 -17.58 -17.29
N ALA A 34 26.13 -18.85 -16.90
CA ALA A 34 25.18 -19.39 -15.95
C ALA A 34 25.28 -18.68 -14.59
N MET A 35 26.51 -18.47 -14.11
CA MET A 35 26.75 -17.75 -12.84
C MET A 35 26.32 -16.28 -12.91
N TYR A 36 26.56 -15.62 -14.05
CA TYR A 36 26.06 -14.27 -14.29
C TYR A 36 24.53 -14.20 -14.29
N VAL A 37 23.85 -15.14 -14.96
CA VAL A 37 22.39 -15.20 -15.00
C VAL A 37 21.82 -15.44 -13.61
N ILE A 38 22.37 -16.40 -12.86
CA ILE A 38 21.91 -16.72 -11.50
C ILE A 38 22.09 -15.50 -10.58
N ASN A 39 23.25 -14.85 -10.63
CA ASN A 39 23.51 -13.66 -9.81
C ASN A 39 22.58 -12.49 -10.20
N SER A 40 22.36 -12.27 -11.50
CA SER A 40 21.44 -11.25 -12.02
C SER A 40 19.99 -11.50 -11.58
N ILE A 41 19.54 -12.76 -11.60
CA ILE A 41 18.19 -13.14 -11.11
C ILE A 41 18.13 -12.94 -9.60
N GLY A 42 19.14 -13.36 -8.85
CA GLY A 42 19.21 -13.18 -7.40
C GLY A 42 19.07 -11.72 -6.98
N LEU A 43 19.84 -10.82 -7.59
CA LEU A 43 19.78 -9.38 -7.32
C LEU A 43 18.42 -8.76 -7.68
N LYS A 44 17.82 -9.19 -8.80
CA LYS A 44 16.48 -8.73 -9.20
C LYS A 44 15.42 -9.19 -8.20
N THR A 45 15.49 -10.43 -7.75
CA THR A 45 14.58 -11.03 -6.79
C THR A 45 14.72 -10.34 -5.43
N GLU A 46 15.94 -10.12 -4.96
CA GLU A 46 16.18 -9.41 -3.69
C GLU A 46 15.61 -7.98 -3.72
N ARG A 47 15.80 -7.27 -4.83
CA ARG A 47 15.26 -5.91 -4.99
C ARG A 47 13.73 -5.91 -5.01
N LEU A 48 13.11 -6.85 -5.73
CA LEU A 48 11.65 -7.00 -5.75
C LEU A 48 11.11 -7.32 -4.36
N ASN A 49 11.74 -8.26 -3.65
CA ASN A 49 11.33 -8.64 -2.30
C ASN A 49 11.44 -7.47 -1.31
N LYS A 50 12.49 -6.64 -1.40
CA LYS A 50 12.62 -5.44 -0.57
C LYS A 50 11.48 -4.44 -0.83
N ILE A 51 11.15 -4.20 -2.09
CA ILE A 51 10.06 -3.28 -2.48
C ILE A 51 8.71 -3.85 -2.04
N GLU A 52 8.48 -5.14 -2.31
CA GLU A 52 7.25 -5.85 -1.94
C GLU A 52 7.05 -5.82 -0.43
N SER A 53 8.08 -6.13 0.36
CA SER A 53 8.03 -6.10 1.83
C SER A 53 7.69 -4.70 2.37
N VAL A 54 8.26 -3.63 1.80
CA VAL A 54 7.95 -2.26 2.21
C VAL A 54 6.50 -1.91 1.87
N LEU A 55 6.04 -2.24 0.65
CA LEU A 55 4.67 -2.00 0.23
C LEU A 55 3.67 -2.80 1.05
N GLU A 56 3.94 -4.08 1.28
CA GLU A 56 3.11 -4.95 2.12
C GLU A 56 2.97 -4.39 3.53
N THR A 57 4.08 -3.97 4.14
CA THR A 57 4.07 -3.36 5.48
C THR A 57 3.22 -2.09 5.50
N GLN A 58 3.35 -1.21 4.50
CA GLN A 58 2.58 0.02 4.43
C GLN A 58 1.09 -0.23 4.18
N ILE A 59 0.74 -1.18 3.31
CA ILE A 59 -0.65 -1.55 3.02
C ILE A 59 -1.29 -2.23 4.23
N ASN A 60 -0.58 -3.12 4.92
CA ASN A 60 -1.07 -3.79 6.12
C ASN A 60 -1.26 -2.79 7.27
N SER A 61 -0.34 -1.84 7.45
CA SER A 61 -0.48 -0.75 8.43
C SER A 61 -1.70 0.12 8.13
N MET A 62 -1.88 0.51 6.86
CA MET A 62 -3.04 1.26 6.39
C MET A 62 -4.34 0.50 6.68
N ASN A 63 -4.41 -0.77 6.31
CA ASN A 63 -5.61 -1.60 6.51
C ASN A 63 -5.92 -1.75 8.01
N SER A 64 -4.93 -2.03 8.85
CA SER A 64 -5.07 -2.07 10.30
C SER A 64 -5.60 -0.75 10.86
N SER A 65 -5.09 0.38 10.39
CA SER A 65 -5.51 1.71 10.83
C SER A 65 -6.94 2.03 10.38
N LEU A 66 -7.36 1.63 9.17
CA LEU A 66 -8.74 1.77 8.70
C LEU A 66 -9.72 0.93 9.52
N ILE A 67 -9.36 -0.33 9.81
CA ILE A 67 -10.19 -1.21 10.65
C ILE A 67 -10.36 -0.63 12.05
N LYS A 68 -9.27 -0.13 12.66
CA LYS A 68 -9.33 0.53 13.97
C LYS A 68 -10.18 1.79 13.92
N SER A 69 -10.04 2.63 12.90
CA SER A 69 -10.85 3.82 12.71
C SER A 69 -12.34 3.46 12.63
N SER A 70 -12.70 2.50 11.79
CA SER A 70 -14.09 2.01 11.65
C SER A 70 -14.63 1.45 12.97
N ALA A 71 -13.86 0.64 13.68
CA ALA A 71 -14.26 0.07 14.97
C ALA A 71 -14.54 1.17 16.02
N PHE A 72 -13.72 2.24 16.05
CA PHE A 72 -13.97 3.35 16.97
C PHE A 72 -15.21 4.17 16.60
N VAL A 73 -15.50 4.37 15.30
CA VAL A 73 -16.74 5.00 14.86
C VAL A 73 -17.96 4.16 15.26
N THR A 74 -17.93 2.86 15.00
CA THR A 74 -19.02 1.94 15.38
C THR A 74 -19.22 1.91 16.89
N ARG A 75 -18.13 1.82 17.65
CA ARG A 75 -18.20 1.84 19.12
C ARG A 75 -18.79 3.16 19.64
N SER A 76 -18.38 4.29 19.09
CA SER A 76 -18.88 5.60 19.51
C SER A 76 -20.39 5.74 19.26
N THR A 77 -20.89 5.27 18.13
CA THR A 77 -22.33 5.26 17.81
C THR A 77 -23.13 4.34 18.74
N LEU A 78 -22.56 3.18 19.09
CA LEU A 78 -23.19 2.26 20.05
C LEU A 78 -23.24 2.86 21.47
N GLU A 79 -22.15 3.43 21.95
CA GLU A 79 -22.07 4.05 23.29
C GLU A 79 -23.07 5.20 23.43
N LEU A 80 -23.25 6.01 22.37
CA LEU A 80 -24.21 7.08 22.36
C LEU A 80 -25.68 6.57 22.25
N GLY A 81 -25.90 5.55 21.45
CA GLY A 81 -27.21 4.89 21.31
C GLY A 81 -27.66 4.22 22.60
N LEU A 82 -26.73 3.61 23.35
CA LEU A 82 -27.02 3.02 24.67
C LEU A 82 -27.31 4.09 25.71
N ALA A 83 -26.52 5.16 25.77
CA ALA A 83 -26.79 6.29 26.68
C ALA A 83 -28.15 6.95 26.47
N GLY A 84 -28.64 6.98 25.20
CA GLY A 84 -29.96 7.49 24.86
C GLY A 84 -31.11 6.50 25.04
N SER A 85 -30.84 5.18 25.10
CA SER A 85 -31.89 4.15 25.15
C SER A 85 -32.31 3.76 26.55
N ASP A 86 -31.41 3.83 27.52
CA ASP A 86 -31.64 3.21 28.82
C ASP A 86 -32.42 4.09 29.81
N GLN A 87 -32.36 5.39 29.69
CA GLN A 87 -33.15 6.26 30.61
C GLN A 87 -33.19 7.70 30.09
N GLY A 88 -34.20 8.07 29.33
CA GLY A 88 -34.44 9.45 28.87
C GLY A 88 -34.59 10.53 29.99
N THR A 89 -34.08 10.24 31.19
CA THR A 89 -34.12 11.12 32.36
C THR A 89 -32.74 11.35 32.99
N ASN A 90 -31.71 10.64 32.60
CA ASN A 90 -30.40 10.80 33.22
C ASN A 90 -29.45 11.62 32.30
N PHE A 91 -29.48 12.95 32.51
CA PHE A 91 -28.60 13.88 31.78
C PHE A 91 -27.12 13.59 31.99
N ASP A 92 -26.72 13.10 33.14
CA ASP A 92 -25.32 12.74 33.44
C ASP A 92 -24.83 11.57 32.55
N ALA A 93 -25.73 10.59 32.29
CA ALA A 93 -25.42 9.46 31.40
C ALA A 93 -25.26 9.92 29.94
N ILE A 94 -26.06 10.90 29.51
CA ILE A 94 -25.98 11.48 28.15
C ILE A 94 -24.67 12.27 28.02
N GLU A 95 -24.31 13.09 29.00
CA GLU A 95 -23.03 13.83 28.97
C GLU A 95 -21.84 12.90 29.02
N GLU A 96 -21.87 11.83 29.81
CA GLU A 96 -20.82 10.82 29.83
C GLU A 96 -20.71 10.08 28.48
N GLY A 97 -21.84 9.71 27.88
CA GLY A 97 -21.92 9.12 26.56
C GLY A 97 -21.32 10.03 25.49
N GLN A 98 -21.60 11.34 25.56
CA GLN A 98 -21.01 12.31 24.64
C GLN A 98 -19.48 12.41 24.79
N LYS A 99 -18.96 12.48 26.02
CA LYS A 99 -17.52 12.48 26.28
C LYS A 99 -16.84 11.21 25.72
N LYS A 100 -17.46 10.04 25.89
CA LYS A 100 -16.97 8.78 25.33
C LYS A 100 -17.01 8.78 23.81
N PHE A 101 -18.09 9.31 23.21
CA PHE A 101 -18.22 9.48 21.78
C PHE A 101 -17.10 10.37 21.23
N ASP A 102 -16.91 11.56 21.80
CA ASP A 102 -15.88 12.51 21.34
C ASP A 102 -14.47 11.90 21.43
N ALA A 103 -14.16 11.21 22.53
CA ALA A 103 -12.89 10.52 22.69
C ALA A 103 -12.69 9.39 21.65
N SER A 104 -13.74 8.66 21.30
CA SER A 104 -13.69 7.59 20.30
C SER A 104 -13.57 8.17 18.89
N ILE A 105 -14.25 9.25 18.56
CA ILE A 105 -14.13 9.95 17.28
C ILE A 105 -12.71 10.53 17.09
N GLN A 106 -12.13 11.14 18.12
CA GLN A 106 -10.75 11.62 18.06
C GLN A 106 -9.75 10.48 17.75
N LYS A 107 -9.96 9.30 18.35
CA LYS A 107 -9.15 8.11 18.04
C LYS A 107 -9.38 7.63 16.61
N ALA A 108 -10.64 7.61 16.14
CA ALA A 108 -10.97 7.26 14.76
C ALA A 108 -10.29 8.21 13.76
N ASP A 109 -10.35 9.53 14.01
CA ASP A 109 -9.71 10.55 13.17
C ASP A 109 -8.19 10.36 13.12
N LYS A 110 -7.55 10.03 14.26
CA LYS A 110 -6.12 9.75 14.31
C LYS A 110 -5.77 8.54 13.43
N PHE A 111 -6.43 7.41 13.62
CA PHE A 111 -6.17 6.21 12.81
C PHE A 111 -6.50 6.41 11.33
N SER A 112 -7.53 7.18 11.02
CA SER A 112 -7.86 7.57 9.65
C SER A 112 -6.73 8.37 9.00
N LYS A 113 -6.13 9.32 9.74
CA LYS A 113 -4.98 10.10 9.28
C LYS A 113 -3.73 9.25 9.11
N ASP A 114 -3.48 8.32 10.03
CA ASP A 114 -2.35 7.39 9.95
C ASP A 114 -2.48 6.51 8.70
N ALA A 115 -3.68 5.96 8.43
CA ALA A 115 -3.96 5.18 7.22
C ALA A 115 -3.71 5.98 5.94
N TYR A 116 -4.13 7.25 5.90
CA TYR A 116 -3.87 8.11 4.75
C TYR A 116 -2.38 8.39 4.54
N ASN A 117 -1.64 8.63 5.60
CA ASN A 117 -0.20 8.85 5.55
C ASN A 117 0.53 7.61 4.99
N ASP A 118 0.15 6.41 5.44
CA ASP A 118 0.74 5.16 4.95
C ASP A 118 0.39 4.91 3.48
N LEU A 119 -0.84 5.23 3.05
CA LEU A 119 -1.22 5.20 1.64
C LEU A 119 -0.37 6.15 0.79
N GLN A 120 -0.16 7.38 1.24
CA GLN A 120 0.67 8.36 0.53
C GLN A 120 2.14 7.91 0.45
N LYS A 121 2.68 7.32 1.52
CA LYS A 121 4.04 6.74 1.51
C LYS A 121 4.14 5.61 0.48
N ALA A 122 3.20 4.66 0.48
CA ALA A 122 3.17 3.57 -0.49
C ALA A 122 3.13 4.10 -1.93
N LYS A 123 2.26 5.08 -2.20
CA LYS A 123 2.13 5.72 -3.51
C LYS A 123 3.43 6.40 -3.95
N THR A 124 4.03 7.21 -3.07
CA THR A 124 5.30 7.90 -3.36
C THR A 124 6.41 6.90 -3.65
N THR A 125 6.53 5.85 -2.84
CA THR A 125 7.53 4.80 -3.03
C THR A 125 7.44 4.19 -4.43
N VAL A 126 6.24 3.82 -4.89
CA VAL A 126 6.06 3.23 -6.22
C VAL A 126 6.29 4.25 -7.34
N GLN A 127 5.82 5.48 -7.17
CA GLN A 127 6.02 6.55 -8.16
C GLN A 127 7.51 6.88 -8.34
N ASP A 128 8.28 6.93 -7.27
CA ASP A 128 9.72 7.19 -7.33
C ASP A 128 10.47 6.06 -8.04
N ILE A 129 10.09 4.80 -7.81
CA ILE A 129 10.63 3.66 -8.54
C ILE A 129 10.35 3.79 -10.04
N VAL A 130 9.13 4.14 -10.43
CA VAL A 130 8.75 4.32 -11.84
C VAL A 130 9.54 5.47 -12.46
N LYS A 131 9.64 6.63 -11.79
CA LYS A 131 10.42 7.79 -12.26
C LYS A 131 11.90 7.46 -12.44
N GLN A 132 12.51 6.78 -11.47
CA GLN A 132 13.92 6.37 -11.57
C GLN A 132 14.14 5.40 -12.73
N ALA A 133 13.25 4.43 -12.92
CA ALA A 133 13.33 3.47 -14.02
C ALA A 133 13.14 4.14 -15.39
N GLU A 134 12.24 5.09 -15.53
CA GLU A 134 12.03 5.84 -16.76
C GLU A 134 13.19 6.81 -17.07
N SER A 135 13.71 7.52 -16.07
CA SER A 135 14.83 8.44 -16.26
C SER A 135 16.12 7.75 -16.67
N SER A 136 16.34 6.52 -16.22
CA SER A 136 17.52 5.73 -16.60
C SER A 136 17.51 5.30 -18.07
N LYS A 137 16.32 5.22 -18.69
CA LYS A 137 16.15 4.80 -20.09
C LYS A 137 16.65 5.85 -21.10
N TYR A 138 16.65 7.12 -20.74
CA TYR A 138 16.95 8.24 -21.66
C TYR A 138 18.33 8.87 -21.41
N ARG A 139 19.10 8.41 -20.43
CA ARG A 139 20.45 8.92 -20.17
C ARG A 139 21.49 8.24 -21.04
N THR A 140 22.33 9.04 -21.71
CA THR A 140 23.58 8.55 -22.33
C THR A 140 24.48 7.99 -21.25
N LYS A 141 24.65 6.65 -21.25
CA LYS A 141 25.32 5.94 -20.17
C LYS A 141 26.84 6.07 -20.31
N THR A 142 27.49 6.55 -19.27
CA THR A 142 28.96 6.49 -19.13
C THR A 142 29.39 5.04 -18.90
N ILE A 143 30.70 4.75 -19.15
CA ILE A 143 31.29 3.43 -18.90
C ILE A 143 31.07 2.98 -17.45
N GLN A 144 31.20 3.90 -16.50
CA GLN A 144 30.93 3.66 -15.07
C GLN A 144 29.47 3.24 -14.80
N GLN A 145 28.51 3.88 -15.48
CA GLN A 145 27.08 3.53 -15.36
C GLN A 145 26.77 2.16 -15.98
N ARG A 146 27.44 1.79 -17.07
CA ARG A 146 27.32 0.45 -17.68
C ARG A 146 27.89 -0.64 -16.77
N LEU A 147 29.01 -0.34 -16.08
CA LEU A 147 29.58 -1.25 -15.08
C LEU A 147 28.65 -1.41 -13.86
N ASN A 148 28.07 -0.33 -13.39
CA ASN A 148 27.09 -0.39 -12.29
C ASN A 148 25.82 -1.17 -12.68
N GLU A 149 25.38 -1.11 -13.93
CA GLU A 149 24.25 -1.90 -14.44
C GLU A 149 24.52 -3.40 -14.53
N LEU A 150 25.77 -3.80 -14.61
CA LEU A 150 26.18 -5.21 -14.48
C LEU A 150 25.99 -5.71 -13.04
N VAL A 151 26.15 -4.82 -12.06
CA VAL A 151 25.97 -5.11 -10.64
C VAL A 151 24.49 -4.90 -10.23
N GLU A 152 23.86 -3.82 -10.70
CA GLU A 152 22.43 -3.52 -10.47
C GLU A 152 21.69 -3.41 -11.81
N PRO A 153 21.12 -4.50 -12.31
CA PRO A 153 20.42 -4.47 -13.58
C PRO A 153 19.20 -3.52 -13.54
N PRO A 154 18.96 -2.78 -14.63
CA PRO A 154 17.84 -1.85 -14.72
C PRO A 154 16.50 -2.60 -14.56
N ILE A 155 15.51 -1.88 -14.02
CA ILE A 155 14.14 -2.41 -13.88
C ILE A 155 13.59 -2.73 -15.27
N SER A 156 13.05 -3.93 -15.46
CA SER A 156 12.49 -4.34 -16.75
C SER A 156 11.25 -3.52 -17.14
N ALA A 157 10.98 -3.43 -18.44
CA ALA A 157 9.78 -2.74 -18.94
C ALA A 157 8.48 -3.37 -18.40
N GLU A 158 8.48 -4.69 -18.22
CA GLU A 158 7.35 -5.42 -17.63
C GLU A 158 7.15 -5.04 -16.16
N ALA A 159 8.22 -4.96 -15.39
CA ALA A 159 8.15 -4.53 -13.99
C ALA A 159 7.64 -3.08 -13.88
N ILE A 160 8.08 -2.17 -14.75
CA ILE A 160 7.54 -0.80 -14.80
C ILE A 160 6.04 -0.81 -15.08
N LYS A 161 5.56 -1.68 -15.99
CA LYS A 161 4.14 -1.81 -16.29
C LYS A 161 3.35 -2.30 -15.08
N ILE A 162 3.91 -3.23 -14.30
CA ILE A 162 3.31 -3.72 -13.06
C ILE A 162 3.25 -2.58 -12.03
N TYR A 163 4.32 -1.85 -11.81
CA TYR A 163 4.34 -0.72 -10.87
C TYR A 163 3.33 0.37 -11.24
N LYS A 164 3.16 0.68 -12.54
CA LYS A 164 2.10 1.61 -12.98
C LYS A 164 0.70 1.11 -12.64
N LYS A 165 0.44 -0.20 -12.76
CA LYS A 165 -0.84 -0.79 -12.31
C LYS A 165 -1.02 -0.69 -10.80
N ILE A 166 0.06 -0.86 -10.02
CA ILE A 166 0.01 -0.67 -8.56
C ILE A 166 -0.34 0.77 -8.22
N VAL A 167 0.26 1.77 -8.89
CA VAL A 167 -0.11 3.19 -8.70
C VAL A 167 -1.60 3.41 -8.96
N THR A 168 -2.13 2.87 -10.06
CA THR A 168 -3.57 2.98 -10.38
C THR A 168 -4.45 2.32 -9.30
N ALA A 169 -4.03 1.18 -8.76
CA ALA A 169 -4.74 0.53 -7.67
C ALA A 169 -4.70 1.36 -6.37
N LEU A 170 -3.56 1.97 -6.05
CA LEU A 170 -3.41 2.88 -4.91
C LEU A 170 -4.26 4.16 -5.08
N ASP A 171 -4.42 4.68 -6.30
CA ASP A 171 -5.33 5.79 -6.59
C ASP A 171 -6.80 5.40 -6.34
N ALA A 172 -7.20 4.18 -6.72
CA ALA A 172 -8.53 3.67 -6.42
C ALA A 172 -8.76 3.50 -4.91
N ILE A 173 -7.75 3.01 -4.18
CA ILE A 173 -7.80 2.91 -2.70
C ILE A 173 -7.93 4.31 -2.08
N GLU A 174 -7.24 5.31 -2.61
CA GLU A 174 -7.37 6.70 -2.14
C GLU A 174 -8.80 7.23 -2.36
N GLY A 175 -9.44 6.89 -3.48
CA GLY A 175 -10.85 7.20 -3.72
C GLY A 175 -11.76 6.59 -2.64
N ASN A 176 -11.62 5.30 -2.39
CA ASN A 176 -12.38 4.59 -1.36
C ASN A 176 -12.14 5.17 0.05
N TYR A 177 -10.89 5.55 0.36
CA TYR A 177 -10.56 6.21 1.62
C TYR A 177 -11.33 7.52 1.79
N ARG A 178 -11.40 8.35 0.74
CA ARG A 178 -12.16 9.61 0.78
C ARG A 178 -13.65 9.36 1.02
N ASP A 179 -14.21 8.30 0.46
CA ASP A 179 -15.61 7.93 0.68
C ASP A 179 -15.87 7.45 2.10
N ILE A 180 -14.96 6.64 2.67
CA ILE A 180 -15.01 6.23 4.08
C ILE A 180 -14.96 7.48 4.99
N LYS A 181 -14.05 8.42 4.71
CA LYS A 181 -13.95 9.64 5.52
C LYS A 181 -15.21 10.50 5.43
N ARG A 182 -15.81 10.63 4.24
CA ARG A 182 -17.10 11.31 4.06
C ARG A 182 -18.22 10.64 4.86
N ALA A 183 -18.25 9.30 4.88
CA ALA A 183 -19.22 8.56 5.68
C ALA A 183 -19.02 8.82 7.18
N GLN A 184 -17.79 8.79 7.68
CA GLN A 184 -17.44 9.12 9.06
C GLN A 184 -17.91 10.54 9.45
N GLU A 185 -17.66 11.53 8.60
CA GLU A 185 -18.11 12.92 8.84
C GLU A 185 -19.65 13.04 8.86
N ARG A 186 -20.35 12.28 8.01
CA ARG A 186 -21.83 12.22 8.05
C ARG A 186 -22.34 11.63 9.37
N ILE A 187 -21.71 10.55 9.84
CA ILE A 187 -22.05 9.93 11.13
C ILE A 187 -21.82 10.93 12.25
N LYS A 188 -20.65 11.57 12.30
CA LYS A 188 -20.31 12.59 13.29
C LYS A 188 -21.34 13.73 13.31
N LYS A 189 -21.71 14.25 12.14
CA LYS A 189 -22.73 15.29 12.02
C LYS A 189 -24.11 14.83 12.50
N ALA A 190 -24.52 13.61 12.14
CA ALA A 190 -25.79 13.05 12.57
C ALA A 190 -25.84 12.92 14.10
N VAL A 191 -24.74 12.50 14.73
CA VAL A 191 -24.63 12.38 16.18
C VAL A 191 -24.67 13.74 16.88
N LEU A 192 -23.96 14.74 16.36
CA LEU A 192 -24.01 16.11 16.89
C LEU A 192 -25.44 16.66 16.80
N THR A 193 -26.11 16.50 15.66
CA THR A 193 -27.50 16.90 15.51
C THR A 193 -28.42 16.21 16.51
N TYR A 194 -28.19 14.91 16.78
CA TYR A 194 -28.92 14.18 17.81
C TYR A 194 -28.70 14.76 19.20
N ASN A 195 -27.45 15.05 19.57
CA ASN A 195 -27.10 15.65 20.84
C ASN A 195 -27.73 17.04 21.01
N ASP A 196 -27.61 17.89 19.98
CA ASP A 196 -28.23 19.21 19.98
C ASP A 196 -29.76 19.12 20.17
N PHE A 197 -30.38 18.13 19.52
CA PHE A 197 -31.81 17.86 19.68
C PHE A 197 -32.15 17.44 21.11
N VAL A 198 -31.36 16.52 21.70
CA VAL A 198 -31.56 16.03 23.08
C VAL A 198 -31.32 17.13 24.10
N THR A 199 -30.31 17.98 23.92
CA THR A 199 -29.95 19.05 24.86
C THR A 199 -30.83 20.30 24.72
N SER A 200 -31.26 20.65 23.50
CA SER A 200 -32.04 21.86 23.23
C SER A 200 -33.53 21.73 23.50
N THR A 201 -34.03 20.50 23.40
CA THR A 201 -35.44 20.26 23.58
C THR A 201 -35.78 20.03 25.04
N GLN A 202 -35.53 20.64 26.04
CA GLN A 202 -36.11 20.49 27.41
C GLN A 202 -37.49 19.79 27.42
N LEU A 203 -37.70 18.93 26.41
CA LEU A 203 -38.94 18.20 26.22
C LEU A 203 -39.02 17.13 27.29
N SER A 204 -40.11 17.19 28.01
CA SER A 204 -40.47 16.13 28.94
C SER A 204 -40.24 14.77 28.27
N PRO A 205 -39.47 13.86 28.90
CA PRO A 205 -39.21 12.53 28.37
C PRO A 205 -40.45 11.67 28.14
N TYR A 206 -41.59 12.19 28.54
CA TYR A 206 -42.93 11.58 28.38
C TYR A 206 -43.67 12.02 27.12
N SER A 207 -43.12 12.93 26.31
CA SER A 207 -43.74 13.32 25.05
C SER A 207 -43.62 12.19 24.03
N ASN A 208 -44.76 11.72 23.49
CA ASN A 208 -44.74 10.72 22.40
C ASN A 208 -44.03 11.20 21.16
N LEU A 209 -43.99 12.51 20.93
CA LEU A 209 -43.28 13.15 19.84
C LEU A 209 -41.78 13.01 20.03
N TYR A 210 -41.26 13.21 21.24
CA TYR A 210 -39.86 13.04 21.60
C TYR A 210 -39.38 11.60 21.34
N LYS A 211 -40.15 10.60 21.83
CA LYS A 211 -39.82 9.18 21.62
C LYS A 211 -39.79 8.80 20.14
N LYS A 212 -40.73 9.30 19.34
CA LYS A 212 -40.78 9.07 17.90
C LYS A 212 -39.58 9.67 17.18
N SER A 213 -39.29 10.94 17.45
CA SER A 213 -38.16 11.63 16.82
C SER A 213 -36.81 11.02 17.21
N LEU A 214 -36.68 10.55 18.46
CA LEU A 214 -35.48 9.83 18.93
C LEU A 214 -35.31 8.49 18.21
N GLY A 215 -36.39 7.76 17.98
CA GLY A 215 -36.42 6.52 17.23
C GLY A 215 -36.00 6.74 15.77
N GLU A 216 -36.54 7.77 15.12
CA GLU A 216 -36.17 8.10 13.72
C GLU A 216 -34.74 8.54 13.57
N LEU A 217 -34.16 9.30 14.51
CA LEU A 217 -32.77 9.68 14.53
C LEU A 217 -31.87 8.48 14.76
N LYS A 218 -32.22 7.59 15.69
CA LYS A 218 -31.50 6.33 15.93
C LYS A 218 -31.45 5.46 14.67
N GLU A 219 -32.59 5.32 13.97
CA GLU A 219 -32.61 4.60 12.68
C GLU A 219 -31.71 5.25 11.60
N LYS A 220 -31.70 6.58 11.50
CA LYS A 220 -30.86 7.30 10.56
C LYS A 220 -29.37 7.10 10.85
N ILE A 221 -28.97 7.09 12.12
CA ILE A 221 -27.60 6.82 12.55
C ILE A 221 -27.21 5.38 12.20
N LEU A 222 -28.10 4.41 12.47
CA LEU A 222 -27.85 3.00 12.15
C LEU A 222 -27.78 2.73 10.64
N LYS A 223 -28.55 3.45 9.83
CA LYS A 223 -28.48 3.35 8.34
C LYS A 223 -27.29 4.07 7.74
N ALA A 224 -26.61 4.95 8.48
CA ALA A 224 -25.41 5.65 8.04
C ALA A 224 -24.10 4.89 8.35
N ASN A 225 -24.17 3.82 9.15
CA ASN A 225 -23.13 2.83 9.42
C ASN A 225 -23.20 1.68 8.43
#